data_3c8030d59fd6abc39b241b429765cf07
#
_entry.id   3c8030d59fd6abc39b241b429765cf07
#
_cell.length_a   1.000
_cell.length_b   1.000
_cell.length_c   1.000
_cell.angle_alpha   90.00
_cell.angle_beta   90.00
_cell.angle_gamma   90.00
#
_symmetry.space_group_name_H-M   'P 1'
#
loop_
_entity.id
_entity.type
_entity.pdbx_description
1 polymer ?
#
loop_
_entity_poly.entity_id
_entity_poly.type
_entity_poly.pdbx_seq_one_letter_code
_entity_poly.pdbx_strand_id
1 'polypeptide(L)'
;TLKRLRDQGNTVIVVEHDEDTIRAADYVIDMGPGAGELGGHVVAAGTPDQIAACPDSVTGAYLTGKKQIALPPKRRNPRRGAIKITGATANNLKGVNAKVELGTLTVVTGVSGSGKSSLVTDTLAPALTNAVHRSKRAVGPYKKLEGIELIDKVIDIDQSPIGRTPRSNPATYIGL
;
A
#
# COMPACT_ATOMS: atom_id res chain seq x y z
N THR A 1 -4.42 20.19 8.93
CA THR A 1 -5.07 19.64 7.72
C THR A 1 -4.78 20.54 6.52
N LEU A 2 -4.80 20.02 5.27
CA LEU A 2 -4.54 20.76 4.04
C LEU A 2 -5.50 21.96 3.88
N LYS A 3 -6.79 21.77 4.16
CA LYS A 3 -7.78 22.85 4.15
C LYS A 3 -7.40 24.03 5.05
N ARG A 4 -6.92 23.75 6.25
CA ARG A 4 -6.50 24.82 7.18
C ARG A 4 -5.32 25.63 6.64
N LEU A 5 -4.36 24.98 5.96
CA LEU A 5 -3.26 25.69 5.32
C LEU A 5 -3.76 26.60 4.19
N ARG A 6 -4.67 26.11 3.35
CA ARG A 6 -5.32 26.89 2.30
C ARG A 6 -6.07 28.09 2.89
N ASP A 7 -6.88 27.88 3.93
CA ASP A 7 -7.72 28.89 4.55
C ASP A 7 -6.90 30.01 5.23
N GLN A 8 -5.60 29.75 5.47
CA GLN A 8 -4.63 30.74 5.94
C GLN A 8 -4.02 31.59 4.80
N GLY A 9 -4.54 31.47 3.58
CA GLY A 9 -4.06 32.22 2.41
C GLY A 9 -2.92 31.56 1.63
N ASN A 10 -2.59 30.29 1.92
CA ASN A 10 -1.57 29.54 1.19
C ASN A 10 -2.13 28.85 -0.04
N THR A 11 -1.31 28.73 -1.08
CA THR A 11 -1.56 27.80 -2.18
C THR A 11 -1.07 26.42 -1.77
N VAL A 12 -1.92 25.41 -1.83
CA VAL A 12 -1.59 24.03 -1.49
C VAL A 12 -1.75 23.16 -2.72
N ILE A 13 -0.67 22.52 -3.14
CA ILE A 13 -0.66 21.57 -4.27
C ILE A 13 -0.34 20.20 -3.70
N VAL A 14 -1.18 19.21 -4.00
CA VAL A 14 -0.99 17.81 -3.59
C VAL A 14 -1.10 16.89 -4.80
N VAL A 15 -0.34 15.81 -4.79
CA VAL A 15 -0.47 14.70 -5.75
C VAL A 15 -1.19 13.58 -5.02
N GLU A 16 -2.44 13.34 -5.38
CA GLU A 16 -3.31 12.41 -4.67
C GLU A 16 -4.19 11.60 -5.61
N HIS A 17 -4.61 10.47 -5.13
CA HIS A 17 -5.55 9.55 -5.80
C HIS A 17 -6.69 9.11 -4.86
N ASP A 18 -6.76 9.68 -3.68
CA ASP A 18 -7.83 9.47 -2.70
C ASP A 18 -9.06 10.28 -3.07
N GLU A 19 -10.22 9.61 -3.14
CA GLU A 19 -11.48 10.21 -3.55
C GLU A 19 -11.90 11.37 -2.64
N ASP A 20 -11.76 11.24 -1.33
CA ASP A 20 -12.16 12.27 -0.37
C ASP A 20 -11.30 13.53 -0.52
N THR A 21 -10.01 13.35 -0.79
CA THR A 21 -9.08 14.47 -1.04
C THR A 21 -9.40 15.15 -2.35
N ILE A 22 -9.66 14.39 -3.43
CA ILE A 22 -10.06 14.94 -4.73
C ILE A 22 -11.35 15.74 -4.62
N ARG A 23 -12.39 15.19 -3.97
CA ARG A 23 -13.68 15.90 -3.75
C ARG A 23 -13.55 17.14 -2.89
N ALA A 24 -12.55 17.19 -2.03
CA ALA A 24 -12.30 18.30 -1.14
C ALA A 24 -11.44 19.44 -1.76
N ALA A 25 -10.89 19.20 -2.95
CA ALA A 25 -10.07 20.17 -3.67
C ALA A 25 -10.94 21.29 -4.29
N ASP A 26 -10.38 22.48 -4.42
CA ASP A 26 -11.02 23.58 -5.14
C ASP A 26 -10.81 23.44 -6.66
N TYR A 27 -9.68 22.85 -7.05
CA TYR A 27 -9.30 22.62 -8.44
C TYR A 27 -8.51 21.33 -8.58
N VAL A 28 -8.78 20.59 -9.64
CA VAL A 28 -8.15 19.29 -9.94
C VAL A 28 -7.55 19.35 -11.35
N ILE A 29 -6.37 18.80 -11.50
CA ILE A 29 -5.74 18.54 -12.81
C ILE A 29 -5.62 17.02 -12.92
N ASP A 30 -6.41 16.42 -13.81
CA ASP A 30 -6.43 14.98 -14.05
C ASP A 30 -5.45 14.63 -15.18
N MET A 31 -4.47 13.81 -14.83
CA MET A 31 -3.40 13.39 -15.72
C MET A 31 -3.66 11.99 -16.27
N GLY A 32 -3.40 11.78 -17.54
CA GLY A 32 -3.61 10.47 -18.17
C GLY A 32 -3.24 10.44 -19.65
N PRO A 33 -3.97 9.61 -20.46
CA PRO A 33 -5.00 8.64 -20.06
C PRO A 33 -4.48 7.37 -19.38
N GLY A 34 -3.20 7.06 -19.54
CA GLY A 34 -2.54 5.89 -18.98
C GLY A 34 -1.31 6.24 -18.16
N ALA A 35 -0.42 5.29 -17.98
CA ALA A 35 0.85 5.45 -17.28
C ALA A 35 2.04 5.29 -18.23
N GLY A 36 3.22 5.82 -17.88
CA GLY A 36 4.42 5.76 -18.69
C GLY A 36 4.23 6.48 -20.04
N GLU A 37 4.58 5.83 -21.13
CA GLU A 37 4.48 6.38 -22.49
C GLU A 37 3.04 6.75 -22.91
N LEU A 38 2.05 6.12 -22.30
CA LEU A 38 0.62 6.39 -22.55
C LEU A 38 0.04 7.49 -21.65
N GLY A 39 0.87 8.10 -20.83
CA GLY A 39 0.49 9.15 -19.89
C GLY A 39 1.00 10.52 -20.30
N GLY A 40 1.09 11.43 -19.33
CA GLY A 40 1.72 12.74 -19.50
C GLY A 40 0.83 13.83 -20.13
N HIS A 41 -0.45 13.54 -20.35
CA HIS A 41 -1.41 14.50 -20.86
C HIS A 41 -2.36 14.99 -19.77
N VAL A 42 -2.79 16.23 -19.84
CA VAL A 42 -3.91 16.73 -19.05
C VAL A 42 -5.21 16.27 -19.74
N VAL A 43 -5.93 15.34 -19.13
CA VAL A 43 -7.18 14.79 -19.65
C VAL A 43 -8.34 15.72 -19.32
N ALA A 44 -8.36 16.26 -18.11
CA ALA A 44 -9.34 17.22 -17.65
C ALA A 44 -8.74 18.14 -16.59
N ALA A 45 -9.27 19.36 -16.51
CA ALA A 45 -8.90 20.32 -15.46
C ALA A 45 -10.12 21.14 -15.07
N GLY A 46 -10.30 21.38 -13.78
CA GLY A 46 -11.44 22.14 -13.24
C GLY A 46 -11.83 21.74 -11.83
N THR A 47 -13.05 22.03 -11.44
CA THR A 47 -13.60 21.57 -10.16
C THR A 47 -13.78 20.04 -10.16
N PRO A 48 -13.88 19.40 -8.99
CA PRO A 48 -14.20 17.98 -8.91
C PRO A 48 -15.43 17.56 -9.71
N ASP A 49 -16.47 18.40 -9.75
CA ASP A 49 -17.68 18.13 -10.54
C ASP A 49 -17.43 18.20 -12.05
N GLN A 50 -16.57 19.10 -12.50
CA GLN A 50 -16.15 19.17 -13.90
C GLN A 50 -15.34 17.95 -14.32
N ILE A 51 -14.45 17.45 -13.44
CA ILE A 51 -13.73 16.19 -13.66
C ILE A 51 -14.71 15.02 -13.73
N ALA A 52 -15.67 14.97 -12.81
CA ALA A 52 -16.70 13.93 -12.76
C ALA A 52 -17.57 13.91 -14.02
N ALA A 53 -17.83 15.06 -14.65
CA ALA A 53 -18.60 15.19 -15.88
C ALA A 53 -17.80 14.89 -17.15
N CYS A 54 -16.46 14.85 -17.10
CA CYS A 54 -15.61 14.60 -18.26
C CYS A 54 -15.67 13.13 -18.70
N PRO A 55 -16.13 12.81 -19.93
CA PRO A 55 -16.27 11.43 -20.37
C PRO A 55 -14.92 10.69 -20.52
N ASP A 56 -13.85 11.41 -20.80
CA ASP A 56 -12.52 10.85 -21.00
C ASP A 56 -11.74 10.67 -19.70
N SER A 57 -12.23 11.24 -18.60
CA SER A 57 -11.60 11.13 -17.29
C SER A 57 -11.88 9.78 -16.63
N VAL A 58 -10.83 8.98 -16.44
CA VAL A 58 -10.91 7.75 -15.64
C VAL A 58 -11.22 8.08 -14.19
N THR A 59 -10.58 9.13 -13.65
CA THR A 59 -10.87 9.66 -12.30
C THR A 59 -12.33 10.04 -12.17
N GLY A 60 -12.88 10.78 -13.14
CA GLY A 60 -14.30 11.15 -13.18
C GLY A 60 -15.24 9.95 -13.22
N ALA A 61 -14.86 8.90 -13.96
CA ALA A 61 -15.63 7.66 -14.00
C ALA A 61 -15.69 6.94 -12.63
N TYR A 62 -14.62 6.99 -11.82
CA TYR A 62 -14.63 6.50 -10.45
C TYR A 62 -15.41 7.41 -9.51
N LEU A 63 -15.21 8.72 -9.58
CA LEU A 63 -15.95 9.70 -8.78
C LEU A 63 -17.47 9.61 -8.97
N THR A 64 -17.94 9.26 -10.17
CA THR A 64 -19.38 9.09 -10.46
C THR A 64 -19.89 7.67 -10.20
N GLY A 65 -19.03 6.74 -9.83
CA GLY A 65 -19.38 5.32 -9.67
C GLY A 65 -19.64 4.57 -10.97
N LYS A 66 -19.43 5.20 -12.15
CA LYS A 66 -19.49 4.52 -13.47
C LYS A 66 -18.43 3.42 -13.58
N LYS A 67 -17.28 3.62 -12.94
CA LYS A 67 -16.26 2.59 -12.71
C LYS A 67 -16.12 2.34 -11.21
N GLN A 68 -15.95 1.07 -10.87
CA GLN A 68 -15.71 0.66 -9.48
C GLN A 68 -14.89 -0.64 -9.47
N ILE A 69 -14.12 -0.82 -8.42
CA ILE A 69 -13.46 -2.10 -8.15
C ILE A 69 -14.51 -3.01 -7.50
N ALA A 70 -15.03 -3.95 -8.25
CA ALA A 70 -16.08 -4.84 -7.78
C ALA A 70 -15.58 -5.70 -6.60
N LEU A 71 -16.37 -5.75 -5.54
CA LEU A 71 -16.14 -6.69 -4.46
C LEU A 71 -16.45 -8.11 -4.96
N PRO A 72 -15.59 -9.11 -4.68
CA PRO A 72 -15.88 -10.47 -5.07
C PRO A 72 -17.16 -10.95 -4.35
N PRO A 73 -18.09 -11.61 -5.06
CA PRO A 73 -19.37 -12.07 -4.48
C PRO A 73 -19.15 -13.11 -3.37
N LYS A 74 -18.00 -13.79 -3.40
CA LYS A 74 -17.64 -14.78 -2.40
C LYS A 74 -16.18 -14.62 -2.01
N ARG A 75 -15.90 -14.53 -0.71
CA ARG A 75 -14.53 -14.53 -0.18
C ARG A 75 -13.91 -15.92 -0.31
N ARG A 76 -12.59 -15.95 -0.52
CA ARG A 76 -11.84 -17.22 -0.53
C ARG A 76 -11.85 -17.85 0.85
N ASN A 77 -12.08 -19.14 0.92
CA ASN A 77 -11.87 -19.90 2.14
C ASN A 77 -10.39 -20.25 2.26
N PRO A 78 -9.74 -20.00 3.41
CA PRO A 78 -8.37 -20.45 3.64
C PRO A 78 -8.32 -21.99 3.62
N ARG A 79 -7.43 -22.55 2.82
CA ARG A 79 -7.31 -24.02 2.64
C ARG A 79 -5.90 -24.55 2.86
N ARG A 80 -4.94 -23.66 3.13
CA ARG A 80 -3.50 -24.00 3.17
C ARG A 80 -2.88 -23.83 4.55
N GLY A 81 -3.69 -23.71 5.60
CA GLY A 81 -3.21 -23.41 6.94
C GLY A 81 -3.01 -21.93 7.18
N ALA A 82 -2.27 -21.59 8.21
CA ALA A 82 -2.04 -20.21 8.62
C ALA A 82 -0.67 -20.02 9.26
N ILE A 83 -0.11 -18.83 9.13
CA ILE A 83 0.99 -18.36 9.94
C ILE A 83 0.40 -17.73 11.21
N LYS A 84 0.98 -18.07 12.35
CA LYS A 84 0.58 -17.49 13.64
C LYS A 84 1.79 -16.90 14.33
N ILE A 85 1.74 -15.62 14.65
CA ILE A 85 2.68 -14.95 15.53
C ILE A 85 2.03 -14.68 16.88
N THR A 86 2.74 -14.97 17.95
CA THR A 86 2.25 -14.81 19.32
C THR A 86 3.19 -13.94 20.12
N GLY A 87 2.63 -13.01 20.87
CA GLY A 87 3.35 -12.20 21.84
C GLY A 87 4.34 -11.22 21.22
N ALA A 88 4.02 -10.60 20.07
CA ALA A 88 4.85 -9.57 19.45
C ALA A 88 4.84 -8.29 20.30
N THR A 89 6.05 -7.78 20.61
CA THR A 89 6.25 -6.62 21.51
C THR A 89 7.17 -5.55 20.93
N ALA A 90 7.43 -5.58 19.63
CA ALA A 90 8.23 -4.55 18.97
C ALA A 90 7.57 -3.16 19.08
N ASN A 91 8.36 -2.15 19.41
CA ASN A 91 7.92 -0.75 19.52
C ASN A 91 6.68 -0.59 20.42
N ASN A 92 5.56 -0.17 19.86
CA ASN A 92 4.30 0.05 20.59
C ASN A 92 3.40 -1.21 20.70
N LEU A 93 3.84 -2.37 20.22
CA LEU A 93 3.07 -3.60 20.31
C LEU A 93 3.02 -4.13 21.75
N LYS A 94 1.84 -4.52 22.19
CA LYS A 94 1.57 -4.97 23.58
C LYS A 94 1.28 -6.47 23.66
N GLY A 95 2.23 -7.29 23.20
CA GLY A 95 2.05 -8.74 23.18
C GLY A 95 1.02 -9.21 22.17
N VAL A 96 1.04 -8.63 20.98
CA VAL A 96 0.07 -8.87 19.92
C VAL A 96 0.15 -10.30 19.40
N ASN A 97 -1.02 -10.94 19.27
CA ASN A 97 -1.18 -12.22 18.60
C ASN A 97 -1.88 -11.96 17.25
N ALA A 98 -1.33 -12.50 16.18
CA ALA A 98 -1.91 -12.35 14.85
C ALA A 98 -1.89 -13.68 14.09
N LYS A 99 -2.89 -13.88 13.24
CA LYS A 99 -3.03 -15.02 12.34
C LYS A 99 -3.18 -14.54 10.91
N VAL A 100 -2.35 -15.07 10.01
CA VAL A 100 -2.40 -14.81 8.58
C VAL A 100 -2.79 -16.09 7.88
N GLU A 101 -3.97 -16.11 7.27
CA GLU A 101 -4.49 -17.27 6.53
C GLU A 101 -3.78 -17.43 5.18
N LEU A 102 -3.24 -18.60 4.92
CA LEU A 102 -2.53 -18.88 3.68
C LEU A 102 -3.47 -19.04 2.48
N GLY A 103 -3.02 -18.61 1.30
CA GLY A 103 -3.80 -18.65 0.07
C GLY A 103 -4.87 -17.55 -0.03
N THR A 104 -4.80 -16.54 0.84
CA THR A 104 -5.70 -15.38 0.86
C THR A 104 -4.93 -14.07 0.75
N LEU A 105 -5.61 -12.99 0.34
CA LEU A 105 -5.12 -11.64 0.49
C LEU A 105 -5.48 -11.14 1.90
N THR A 106 -4.48 -10.88 2.71
CA THR A 106 -4.65 -10.31 4.05
C THR A 106 -4.19 -8.85 4.05
N VAL A 107 -5.02 -7.96 4.56
CA VAL A 107 -4.73 -6.53 4.68
C VAL A 107 -4.62 -6.17 6.15
N VAL A 108 -3.53 -5.48 6.52
CA VAL A 108 -3.32 -4.94 7.86
C VAL A 108 -3.62 -3.44 7.83
N THR A 109 -4.66 -3.03 8.55
CA THR A 109 -5.16 -1.65 8.55
C THR A 109 -5.09 -1.01 9.95
N GLY A 110 -5.30 0.28 10.00
CA GLY A 110 -5.33 1.06 11.24
C GLY A 110 -4.75 2.46 11.04
N VAL A 111 -4.96 3.35 12.01
CA VAL A 111 -4.44 4.72 11.98
C VAL A 111 -2.90 4.75 11.92
N SER A 112 -2.34 5.88 11.48
CA SER A 112 -0.88 6.08 11.50
C SER A 112 -0.34 5.91 12.92
N GLY A 113 0.80 5.21 13.07
CA GLY A 113 1.39 4.94 14.38
C GLY A 113 0.73 3.80 15.18
N SER A 114 -0.29 3.10 14.66
CA SER A 114 -0.97 2.01 15.38
C SER A 114 -0.16 0.72 15.54
N GLY A 115 1.03 0.62 14.94
CA GLY A 115 1.91 -0.55 15.05
C GLY A 115 1.84 -1.52 13.86
N LYS A 116 1.19 -1.15 12.74
CA LYS A 116 1.13 -1.99 11.53
C LYS A 116 2.52 -2.38 11.02
N SER A 117 3.40 -1.38 10.84
CA SER A 117 4.78 -1.62 10.40
C SER A 117 5.57 -2.41 11.42
N SER A 118 5.39 -2.14 12.71
CA SER A 118 6.06 -2.89 13.78
C SER A 118 5.68 -4.37 13.77
N LEU A 119 4.40 -4.68 13.49
CA LEU A 119 3.96 -6.07 13.39
C LEU A 119 4.44 -6.74 12.09
N VAL A 120 4.24 -6.08 10.94
CA VAL A 120 4.51 -6.71 9.63
C VAL A 120 5.96 -6.55 9.23
N THR A 121 6.45 -5.31 9.11
CA THR A 121 7.77 -5.00 8.53
C THR A 121 8.91 -5.27 9.52
N ASP A 122 8.70 -4.95 10.81
CA ASP A 122 9.79 -5.06 11.79
C ASP A 122 9.81 -6.43 12.50
N THR A 123 8.70 -7.19 12.47
CA THR A 123 8.61 -8.47 13.18
C THR A 123 8.31 -9.64 12.25
N LEU A 124 7.14 -9.69 11.61
CA LEU A 124 6.68 -10.88 10.89
C LEU A 124 7.50 -11.15 9.63
N ALA A 125 7.68 -10.16 8.76
CA ALA A 125 8.40 -10.32 7.50
C ALA A 125 9.87 -10.72 7.71
N PRO A 126 10.67 -10.05 8.58
CA PRO A 126 12.04 -10.48 8.81
C PRO A 126 12.12 -11.83 9.54
N ALA A 127 11.19 -12.17 10.44
CA ALA A 127 11.16 -13.47 11.09
C ALA A 127 10.97 -14.62 10.07
N LEU A 128 10.00 -14.45 9.16
CA LEU A 128 9.75 -15.40 8.07
C LEU A 128 10.92 -15.47 7.09
N THR A 129 11.48 -14.32 6.70
CA THR A 129 12.64 -14.25 5.78
C THR A 129 13.85 -14.97 6.39
N ASN A 130 14.12 -14.77 7.67
CA ASN A 130 15.22 -15.45 8.35
C ASN A 130 15.01 -16.97 8.38
N ALA A 131 13.79 -17.40 8.66
CA ALA A 131 13.48 -18.82 8.75
C ALA A 131 13.53 -19.53 7.39
N VAL A 132 12.95 -18.92 6.34
CA VAL A 132 12.83 -19.52 5.01
C VAL A 132 14.14 -19.37 4.20
N HIS A 133 14.77 -18.20 4.24
CA HIS A 133 15.94 -17.88 3.42
C HIS A 133 17.27 -17.95 4.19
N ARG A 134 17.27 -18.38 5.45
CA ARG A 134 18.46 -18.45 6.32
C ARG A 134 19.20 -17.11 6.41
N SER A 135 18.47 -16.01 6.35
CA SER A 135 19.03 -14.67 6.49
C SER A 135 19.20 -14.29 7.97
N LYS A 136 19.84 -13.14 8.25
CA LYS A 136 20.09 -12.64 9.60
C LYS A 136 19.58 -11.20 9.74
N ARG A 137 18.35 -10.93 9.31
CA ARG A 137 17.73 -9.62 9.52
C ARG A 137 17.42 -9.41 10.99
N ALA A 138 17.49 -8.17 11.45
CA ALA A 138 16.96 -7.79 12.76
C ALA A 138 15.46 -8.09 12.81
N VAL A 139 15.00 -8.67 13.91
CA VAL A 139 13.60 -9.07 14.11
C VAL A 139 13.10 -8.47 15.41
N GLY A 140 11.93 -7.83 15.35
CA GLY A 140 11.25 -7.36 16.55
C GLY A 140 10.88 -8.52 17.48
N PRO A 141 10.91 -8.33 18.80
CA PRO A 141 10.71 -9.41 19.76
C PRO A 141 9.29 -10.00 19.68
N TYR A 142 9.20 -11.32 19.74
CA TYR A 142 7.96 -12.10 19.79
C TYR A 142 8.20 -13.40 20.57
N LYS A 143 7.14 -14.08 21.02
CA LYS A 143 7.25 -15.33 21.79
C LYS A 143 7.31 -16.57 20.90
N LYS A 144 6.45 -16.66 19.88
CA LYS A 144 6.30 -17.85 19.05
C LYS A 144 5.88 -17.48 17.62
N LEU A 145 6.38 -18.23 16.64
CA LEU A 145 5.96 -18.18 15.24
C LEU A 145 5.70 -19.62 14.78
N GLU A 146 4.52 -19.86 14.22
CA GLU A 146 4.05 -21.18 13.76
C GLU A 146 3.61 -21.12 12.30
N GLY A 147 3.67 -22.25 11.59
CA GLY A 147 3.26 -22.37 10.21
C GLY A 147 4.35 -22.00 9.19
N ILE A 148 5.59 -21.85 9.62
CA ILE A 148 6.74 -21.52 8.75
C ILE A 148 6.96 -22.61 7.71
N GLU A 149 6.76 -23.86 8.11
CA GLU A 149 6.89 -25.05 7.26
C GLU A 149 5.92 -25.10 6.06
N LEU A 150 4.91 -24.22 6.08
CA LEU A 150 3.92 -24.08 5.02
C LEU A 150 4.32 -23.05 3.95
N ILE A 151 5.50 -22.42 4.08
CA ILE A 151 5.97 -21.34 3.21
C ILE A 151 7.25 -21.75 2.51
N ASP A 152 7.27 -21.65 1.18
CA ASP A 152 8.44 -21.93 0.36
C ASP A 152 9.32 -20.70 0.15
N LYS A 153 8.69 -19.51 0.09
CA LYS A 153 9.39 -18.26 -0.25
C LYS A 153 8.71 -17.05 0.38
N VAL A 154 9.52 -16.09 0.79
CA VAL A 154 9.09 -14.76 1.22
C VAL A 154 9.59 -13.73 0.22
N ILE A 155 8.70 -12.91 -0.30
CA ILE A 155 9.02 -11.74 -1.14
C ILE A 155 8.59 -10.51 -0.36
N ASP A 156 9.54 -9.68 -0.04
CA ASP A 156 9.35 -8.42 0.66
C ASP A 156 9.45 -7.27 -0.36
N ILE A 157 8.35 -6.55 -0.54
CA ILE A 157 8.27 -5.42 -1.47
C ILE A 157 8.05 -4.16 -0.64
N ASP A 158 9.00 -3.27 -0.68
CA ASP A 158 8.92 -1.97 -0.03
C ASP A 158 8.84 -0.82 -1.05
N GLN A 159 8.68 0.38 -0.56
CA GLN A 159 8.65 1.60 -1.39
C GLN A 159 10.04 2.27 -1.48
N SER A 160 11.11 1.58 -1.14
CA SER A 160 12.45 2.10 -1.25
C SER A 160 12.80 2.38 -2.72
N PRO A 161 13.56 3.44 -3.01
CA PRO A 161 14.05 3.69 -4.36
C PRO A 161 14.82 2.50 -4.90
N ILE A 162 14.57 2.11 -6.14
CA ILE A 162 15.31 1.04 -6.82
C ILE A 162 16.76 1.52 -7.03
N GLY A 163 17.69 0.86 -6.34
CA GLY A 163 19.10 1.17 -6.42
C GLY A 163 19.57 2.29 -5.48
N ARG A 164 20.70 2.07 -4.85
CA ARG A 164 21.33 3.04 -3.92
C ARG A 164 22.30 4.00 -4.60
N THR A 165 22.45 3.92 -5.92
CA THR A 165 23.37 4.77 -6.67
C THR A 165 22.67 5.43 -7.86
N PRO A 166 23.09 6.66 -8.27
CA PRO A 166 22.56 7.35 -9.45
C PRO A 166 22.71 6.57 -10.77
N ARG A 167 23.51 5.52 -10.79
CA ARG A 167 23.77 4.66 -11.95
C ARG A 167 22.91 3.39 -11.97
N SER A 168 22.13 3.13 -10.91
CA SER A 168 21.26 1.96 -10.85
C SER A 168 19.97 2.25 -11.63
N ASN A 169 19.67 1.45 -12.62
CA ASN A 169 18.40 1.45 -13.32
C ASN A 169 17.69 0.09 -13.12
N PRO A 170 16.41 -0.04 -13.47
CA PRO A 170 15.69 -1.32 -13.34
C PRO A 170 16.40 -2.51 -14.00
N ALA A 171 17.03 -2.31 -15.17
CA ALA A 171 17.74 -3.36 -15.88
C ALA A 171 18.97 -3.87 -15.12
N THR A 172 19.77 -2.96 -14.55
CA THR A 172 20.93 -3.37 -13.72
C THR A 172 20.52 -4.03 -12.41
N TYR A 173 19.32 -3.72 -11.91
CA TYR A 173 18.81 -4.33 -10.69
C TYR A 173 18.33 -5.77 -10.88
N ILE A 174 17.76 -6.08 -12.05
CA ILE A 174 17.29 -7.43 -12.39
C ILE A 174 18.33 -8.26 -13.15
N GLY A 175 19.54 -7.72 -13.37
CA GLY A 175 20.65 -8.45 -13.97
C GLY A 175 20.55 -8.64 -15.48
N LEU A 176 19.88 -7.72 -16.19
CA LEU A 176 19.88 -7.62 -17.64
C LEU A 176 21.06 -6.80 -18.15
#